data_636a9003a33bbb3c67164fff1c8beab1
#
_entry.id   636a9003a33bbb3c67164fff1c8beab1
#
_cell.length_a   1.000
_cell.length_b   1.000
_cell.length_c   1.000
_cell.angle_alpha   90.00
_cell.angle_beta   90.00
_cell.angle_gamma   90.00
#
_symmetry.space_group_name_H-M   'P 1'
#
loop_
_entity.id
_entity.type
_entity.pdbx_description
1 polymer ?
#
loop_
_entity_poly.entity_id
_entity_poly.type
_entity_poly.pdbx_seq_one_letter_code
_entity_poly.pdbx_strand_id
1 'polypeptide(L)'
;AKAPAEMRSYLEKVRPDVLAFQQKIADIEKDLDLHVREIKDISKRMAVGEAKARRAKKEMVEANLRLVISIAKKYTNRGLQFLDLIQEGNIGLMKAVDKFEYRRGYKFSTYATWWIRQAITRSIADQARTIRIPVHMIETINKINRVSRQLLQEMGREPTPEELGERLEMDEVKVRKVLKIAKEPISMETPIGDDEDSHLGDFIEDSNITSPVDAATSEGLKEATREVLENLTEREAKVLKMRFGIDMPTDHTLEEVGKQFDVTRERIRQIEAKALRKLRHPSRSEHLRSFLEND
;
A
#
# COMPACT_ATOMS: atom_id res chain seq x y z
N ALA A 1 22.51 -23.34 -64.94
CA ALA A 1 22.75 -24.60 -64.26
C ALA A 1 21.42 -25.08 -63.61
N LYS A 2 20.96 -26.32 -63.95
CA LYS A 2 19.73 -26.87 -63.37
C LYS A 2 19.98 -27.25 -61.90
N ALA A 3 19.23 -26.64 -60.97
CA ALA A 3 19.34 -26.99 -59.55
C ALA A 3 19.01 -28.45 -59.27
N PRO A 4 19.66 -29.10 -58.29
CA PRO A 4 19.40 -30.51 -57.88
C PRO A 4 17.94 -30.71 -57.56
N ALA A 5 17.39 -31.94 -57.78
CA ALA A 5 15.97 -32.24 -57.62
C ALA A 5 15.45 -31.95 -56.18
N GLU A 6 16.27 -32.23 -55.16
CA GLU A 6 15.96 -31.95 -53.76
C GLU A 6 15.81 -30.44 -53.50
N MET A 7 16.63 -29.61 -54.11
CA MET A 7 16.56 -28.16 -53.99
C MET A 7 15.29 -27.59 -54.64
N ARG A 8 14.80 -28.23 -55.75
CA ARG A 8 13.55 -27.84 -56.39
C ARG A 8 12.35 -28.14 -55.52
N SER A 9 12.29 -29.32 -54.92
CA SER A 9 11.21 -29.69 -54.00
C SER A 9 11.16 -28.79 -52.77
N TYR A 10 12.32 -28.39 -52.22
CA TYR A 10 12.40 -27.44 -51.14
C TYR A 10 11.91 -26.04 -51.54
N LEU A 11 12.34 -25.56 -52.71
CA LEU A 11 11.92 -24.25 -53.25
C LEU A 11 10.40 -24.18 -53.54
N GLU A 12 9.80 -25.29 -53.99
CA GLU A 12 8.35 -25.37 -54.22
C GLU A 12 7.58 -25.30 -52.90
N LYS A 13 8.09 -25.90 -51.82
CA LYS A 13 7.45 -25.81 -50.49
C LYS A 13 7.53 -24.42 -49.89
N VAL A 14 8.63 -23.70 -50.10
CA VAL A 14 8.87 -22.38 -49.50
C VAL A 14 8.29 -21.22 -50.36
N ARG A 15 8.00 -21.54 -51.64
CA ARG A 15 7.49 -20.53 -52.61
C ARG A 15 6.26 -19.75 -52.12
N PRO A 16 5.22 -20.35 -51.57
CA PRO A 16 4.06 -19.61 -51.09
C PRO A 16 4.41 -18.58 -49.99
N ASP A 17 5.29 -18.97 -49.05
CA ASP A 17 5.75 -18.11 -47.98
C ASP A 17 6.54 -16.92 -48.50
N VAL A 18 7.46 -17.19 -49.46
CA VAL A 18 8.26 -16.14 -50.10
C VAL A 18 7.37 -15.14 -50.86
N LEU A 19 6.34 -15.63 -51.57
CA LEU A 19 5.40 -14.74 -52.27
C LEU A 19 4.59 -13.93 -51.28
N ALA A 20 4.14 -14.52 -50.16
CA ALA A 20 3.43 -13.79 -49.14
C ALA A 20 4.29 -12.68 -48.48
N PHE A 21 5.60 -12.95 -48.26
CA PHE A 21 6.51 -11.92 -47.75
C PHE A 21 6.80 -10.82 -48.80
N GLN A 22 6.95 -11.19 -50.10
CA GLN A 22 7.10 -10.21 -51.17
C GLN A 22 5.88 -9.29 -51.26
N GLN A 23 4.68 -9.86 -51.15
CA GLN A 23 3.46 -9.04 -51.16
C GLN A 23 3.44 -8.05 -49.97
N LYS A 24 3.76 -8.53 -48.75
CA LYS A 24 3.86 -7.65 -47.58
C LYS A 24 4.88 -6.53 -47.75
N ILE A 25 6.02 -6.83 -48.38
CA ILE A 25 7.04 -5.82 -48.66
C ILE A 25 6.49 -4.78 -49.63
N ALA A 26 5.85 -5.22 -50.72
CA ALA A 26 5.27 -4.30 -51.69
C ALA A 26 4.16 -3.41 -51.09
N ASP A 27 3.34 -3.97 -50.20
CA ASP A 27 2.30 -3.22 -49.48
C ASP A 27 2.94 -2.13 -48.58
N ILE A 28 4.03 -2.48 -47.85
CA ILE A 28 4.77 -1.53 -46.99
C ILE A 28 5.45 -0.44 -47.85
N GLU A 29 6.08 -0.81 -48.96
CA GLU A 29 6.69 0.16 -49.90
C GLU A 29 5.64 1.17 -50.41
N LYS A 30 4.45 0.67 -50.73
CA LYS A 30 3.34 1.50 -51.19
C LYS A 30 2.79 2.41 -50.10
N ASP A 31 2.68 1.92 -48.87
CA ASP A 31 2.15 2.70 -47.74
C ASP A 31 3.13 3.80 -47.30
N LEU A 32 4.43 3.55 -47.39
CA LEU A 32 5.47 4.51 -46.99
C LEU A 32 5.99 5.39 -48.13
N ASP A 33 5.64 5.08 -49.36
CA ASP A 33 6.17 5.71 -50.57
C ASP A 33 7.73 5.73 -50.62
N LEU A 34 8.33 4.65 -50.08
CA LEU A 34 9.80 4.48 -49.97
C LEU A 34 10.21 3.07 -50.35
N HIS A 35 11.33 2.95 -51.08
CA HIS A 35 11.91 1.65 -51.37
C HIS A 35 12.55 0.97 -50.13
N VAL A 36 12.46 -0.36 -50.03
CA VAL A 36 13.06 -1.16 -48.93
C VAL A 36 14.53 -0.82 -48.70
N ARG A 37 15.31 -0.50 -49.76
CA ARG A 37 16.71 -0.08 -49.62
C ARG A 37 16.83 1.22 -48.84
N GLU A 38 15.99 2.20 -49.16
CA GLU A 38 15.98 3.51 -48.47
C GLU A 38 15.56 3.38 -47.02
N ILE A 39 14.54 2.56 -46.74
CA ILE A 39 14.10 2.24 -45.37
C ILE A 39 15.24 1.62 -44.56
N LYS A 40 15.98 0.66 -45.16
CA LYS A 40 17.15 0.03 -44.52
C LYS A 40 18.29 1.03 -44.27
N ASP A 41 18.55 1.91 -45.19
CA ASP A 41 19.59 2.94 -45.05
C ASP A 41 19.22 3.98 -43.99
N ILE A 42 17.95 4.39 -43.90
CA ILE A 42 17.44 5.27 -42.86
C ILE A 42 17.54 4.59 -41.49
N SER A 43 17.08 3.34 -41.40
CA SER A 43 17.15 2.55 -40.16
C SER A 43 18.59 2.38 -39.69
N LYS A 44 19.52 2.07 -40.58
CA LYS A 44 20.96 1.96 -40.28
C LYS A 44 21.55 3.29 -39.78
N ARG A 45 21.23 4.40 -40.42
CA ARG A 45 21.69 5.74 -39.98
C ARG A 45 21.11 6.11 -38.61
N MET A 46 19.84 5.79 -38.39
CA MET A 46 19.18 5.98 -37.08
C MET A 46 19.86 5.15 -35.99
N ALA A 47 20.07 3.84 -36.22
CA ALA A 47 20.74 2.96 -35.26
C ALA A 47 22.17 3.42 -34.93
N VAL A 48 22.94 3.92 -35.92
CA VAL A 48 24.26 4.47 -35.66
C VAL A 48 24.18 5.77 -34.86
N GLY A 49 23.18 6.62 -35.13
CA GLY A 49 22.93 7.86 -34.38
C GLY A 49 22.58 7.57 -32.93
N GLU A 50 21.66 6.62 -32.69
CA GLU A 50 21.28 6.16 -31.33
C GLU A 50 22.47 5.57 -30.58
N ALA A 51 23.28 4.73 -31.22
CA ALA A 51 24.45 4.14 -30.59
C ALA A 51 25.46 5.22 -30.15
N LYS A 52 25.70 6.24 -30.99
CA LYS A 52 26.56 7.38 -30.63
C LYS A 52 25.98 8.19 -29.46
N ALA A 53 24.68 8.50 -29.50
CA ALA A 53 24.00 9.22 -28.42
C ALA A 53 24.05 8.46 -27.08
N ARG A 54 23.79 7.15 -27.11
CA ARG A 54 23.85 6.28 -25.95
C ARG A 54 25.26 6.23 -25.34
N ARG A 55 26.29 6.13 -26.18
CA ARG A 55 27.68 6.14 -25.75
C ARG A 55 28.05 7.48 -25.11
N ALA A 56 27.72 8.61 -25.72
CA ALA A 56 27.99 9.93 -25.17
C ALA A 56 27.28 10.16 -23.83
N LYS A 57 26.01 9.76 -23.69
CA LYS A 57 25.28 9.79 -22.42
C LYS A 57 25.97 8.97 -21.35
N LYS A 58 26.42 7.74 -21.67
CA LYS A 58 27.13 6.87 -20.74
C LYS A 58 28.42 7.51 -20.26
N GLU A 59 29.26 8.01 -21.16
CA GLU A 59 30.51 8.69 -20.83
C GLU A 59 30.26 9.92 -19.94
N MET A 60 29.19 10.68 -20.20
CA MET A 60 28.84 11.85 -19.42
C MET A 60 28.36 11.47 -18.00
N VAL A 61 27.61 10.38 -17.83
CA VAL A 61 27.19 9.87 -16.51
C VAL A 61 28.41 9.40 -15.74
N GLU A 62 29.28 8.55 -16.33
CA GLU A 62 30.46 7.97 -15.68
C GLU A 62 31.41 9.06 -15.17
N ALA A 63 31.66 10.10 -15.98
CA ALA A 63 32.49 11.23 -15.60
C ALA A 63 31.96 12.03 -14.39
N ASN A 64 30.66 11.96 -14.08
CA ASN A 64 30.02 12.73 -13.02
C ASN A 64 29.58 11.90 -11.80
N LEU A 65 29.87 10.59 -11.73
CA LEU A 65 29.51 9.76 -10.57
C LEU A 65 30.08 10.28 -9.25
N ARG A 66 31.29 10.87 -9.26
CA ARG A 66 31.92 11.49 -8.07
C ARG A 66 31.10 12.68 -7.53
N LEU A 67 30.42 13.42 -8.41
CA LEU A 67 29.53 14.51 -8.00
C LEU A 67 28.35 13.96 -7.21
N VAL A 68 27.74 12.84 -7.63
CA VAL A 68 26.65 12.19 -6.90
C VAL A 68 27.10 11.79 -5.49
N ILE A 69 28.26 11.14 -5.36
CA ILE A 69 28.81 10.72 -4.06
C ILE A 69 29.00 11.92 -3.12
N SER A 70 29.56 13.02 -3.65
CA SER A 70 29.80 14.25 -2.85
C SER A 70 28.51 14.89 -2.33
N ILE A 71 27.42 14.78 -3.09
CA ILE A 71 26.08 15.26 -2.70
C ILE A 71 25.44 14.28 -1.72
N ALA A 72 25.43 12.98 -2.02
CA ALA A 72 24.83 11.93 -1.19
C ALA A 72 25.40 11.90 0.24
N LYS A 73 26.69 12.17 0.43
CA LYS A 73 27.34 12.30 1.74
C LYS A 73 26.65 13.29 2.68
N LYS A 74 26.00 14.33 2.16
CA LYS A 74 25.29 15.33 2.97
C LYS A 74 23.92 14.86 3.47
N TYR A 75 23.46 13.71 2.99
CA TYR A 75 22.14 13.15 3.29
C TYR A 75 22.20 11.82 4.07
N THR A 76 23.41 11.42 4.51
CA THR A 76 23.58 10.26 5.39
C THR A 76 22.85 10.45 6.72
N ASN A 77 22.49 9.33 7.37
CA ASN A 77 21.77 9.29 8.65
C ASN A 77 20.37 9.94 8.61
N ARG A 78 19.69 9.83 7.47
CA ARG A 78 18.33 10.33 7.28
C ARG A 78 17.32 9.22 6.93
N GLY A 79 17.59 7.99 7.38
CA GLY A 79 16.68 6.85 7.21
C GLY A 79 16.94 5.97 5.99
N LEU A 80 17.85 6.36 5.08
CA LEU A 80 18.30 5.51 3.97
C LEU A 80 19.79 5.17 4.10
N GLN A 81 20.16 3.98 3.63
CA GLN A 81 21.55 3.55 3.55
C GLN A 81 22.31 4.39 2.50
N PHE A 82 23.60 4.59 2.74
CA PHE A 82 24.44 5.45 1.87
C PHE A 82 24.47 4.98 0.43
N LEU A 83 24.49 3.68 0.19
CA LEU A 83 24.47 3.11 -1.17
C LEU A 83 23.16 3.40 -1.90
N ASP A 84 22.03 3.36 -1.19
CA ASP A 84 20.71 3.68 -1.75
C ASP A 84 20.63 5.16 -2.15
N LEU A 85 21.18 6.05 -1.32
CA LEU A 85 21.29 7.48 -1.63
C LEU A 85 22.11 7.73 -2.90
N ILE A 86 23.21 6.96 -3.11
CA ILE A 86 24.02 7.02 -4.33
C ILE A 86 23.20 6.56 -5.53
N GLN A 87 22.48 5.44 -5.43
CA GLN A 87 21.66 4.92 -6.54
C GLN A 87 20.55 5.88 -6.95
N GLU A 88 19.82 6.42 -5.98
CA GLU A 88 18.80 7.44 -6.25
C GLU A 88 19.42 8.71 -6.85
N GLY A 89 20.58 9.11 -6.36
CA GLY A 89 21.37 10.21 -6.93
C GLY A 89 21.80 9.95 -8.38
N ASN A 90 22.18 8.70 -8.71
CA ASN A 90 22.54 8.30 -10.07
C ASN A 90 21.33 8.36 -11.00
N ILE A 91 20.13 7.98 -10.53
CA ILE A 91 18.89 8.13 -11.29
C ILE A 91 18.63 9.62 -11.57
N GLY A 92 18.85 10.48 -10.59
CA GLY A 92 18.78 11.93 -10.77
C GLY A 92 19.80 12.45 -11.79
N LEU A 93 21.04 11.96 -11.72
CA LEU A 93 22.09 12.31 -12.69
C LEU A 93 21.73 11.88 -14.12
N MET A 94 21.22 10.66 -14.32
CA MET A 94 20.77 10.20 -15.65
C MET A 94 19.67 11.08 -16.22
N LYS A 95 18.69 11.47 -15.40
CA LYS A 95 17.64 12.44 -15.81
C LYS A 95 18.22 13.81 -16.18
N ALA A 96 19.26 14.25 -15.45
CA ALA A 96 19.94 15.49 -15.77
C ALA A 96 20.68 15.43 -17.12
N VAL A 97 21.37 14.32 -17.41
CA VAL A 97 22.06 14.10 -18.69
C VAL A 97 21.07 14.10 -19.86
N ASP A 98 19.91 13.44 -19.69
CA ASP A 98 18.88 13.38 -20.74
C ASP A 98 18.27 14.74 -21.08
N LYS A 99 18.15 15.63 -20.10
CA LYS A 99 17.48 16.93 -20.23
C LYS A 99 18.45 18.12 -20.35
N PHE A 100 19.76 17.87 -20.35
CA PHE A 100 20.75 18.95 -20.41
C PHE A 100 20.87 19.55 -21.79
N GLU A 101 20.69 20.87 -21.86
CA GLU A 101 20.83 21.65 -23.05
C GLU A 101 22.12 22.49 -23.00
N TYR A 102 23.23 22.00 -23.59
CA TYR A 102 24.54 22.67 -23.56
C TYR A 102 24.53 24.07 -24.16
N ARG A 103 23.61 24.32 -25.11
CA ARG A 103 23.49 25.62 -25.84
C ARG A 103 23.09 26.77 -24.93
N ARG A 104 22.55 26.48 -23.70
CA ARG A 104 22.20 27.52 -22.72
C ARG A 104 23.42 28.12 -22.01
N GLY A 105 24.63 27.61 -22.21
CA GLY A 105 25.87 28.16 -21.68
C GLY A 105 26.15 27.89 -20.21
N TYR A 106 25.26 27.17 -19.44
CA TYR A 106 25.47 26.84 -18.05
C TYR A 106 26.36 25.60 -17.91
N LYS A 107 27.12 25.53 -16.80
CA LYS A 107 27.89 24.33 -16.47
C LYS A 107 26.94 23.19 -16.11
N PHE A 108 27.22 22.00 -16.67
CA PHE A 108 26.43 20.79 -16.39
C PHE A 108 26.25 20.50 -14.90
N SER A 109 27.33 20.66 -14.10
CA SER A 109 27.29 20.39 -12.64
C SER A 109 26.23 21.21 -11.90
N THR A 110 25.98 22.45 -12.31
CA THR A 110 24.94 23.31 -11.71
C THR A 110 23.54 22.71 -11.93
N TYR A 111 23.25 22.28 -13.16
CA TYR A 111 21.99 21.67 -13.50
C TYR A 111 21.83 20.27 -12.88
N ALA A 112 22.86 19.43 -12.95
CA ALA A 112 22.87 18.09 -12.39
C ALA A 112 22.69 18.09 -10.87
N THR A 113 23.30 19.03 -10.14
CA THR A 113 23.16 19.14 -8.68
C THR A 113 21.70 19.27 -8.26
N TRP A 114 20.89 20.03 -9.02
CA TRP A 114 19.47 20.17 -8.72
C TRP A 114 18.72 18.84 -8.87
N TRP A 115 18.94 18.13 -9.98
CA TRP A 115 18.29 16.85 -10.24
C TRP A 115 18.71 15.75 -9.27
N ILE A 116 20.01 15.69 -8.94
CA ILE A 116 20.56 14.74 -7.95
C ILE A 116 19.94 15.00 -6.58
N ARG A 117 19.93 16.26 -6.13
CA ARG A 117 19.35 16.65 -4.85
C ARG A 117 17.85 16.33 -4.81
N GLN A 118 17.12 16.64 -5.85
CA GLN A 118 15.68 16.37 -5.95
C GLN A 118 15.38 14.87 -5.87
N ALA A 119 16.15 14.03 -6.58
CA ALA A 119 16.00 12.59 -6.55
C ALA A 119 16.25 12.02 -5.14
N ILE A 120 17.38 12.39 -4.52
CA ILE A 120 17.73 11.94 -3.17
C ILE A 120 16.67 12.40 -2.13
N THR A 121 16.28 13.67 -2.15
CA THR A 121 15.31 14.20 -1.17
C THR A 121 13.94 13.52 -1.33
N ARG A 122 13.53 13.25 -2.56
CA ARG A 122 12.27 12.57 -2.83
C ARG A 122 12.31 11.10 -2.38
N SER A 123 13.42 10.41 -2.63
CA SER A 123 13.58 9.02 -2.19
C SER A 123 13.59 8.92 -0.65
N ILE A 124 14.28 9.83 0.06
CA ILE A 124 14.21 9.91 1.52
C ILE A 124 12.77 10.11 1.98
N ALA A 125 12.02 11.01 1.35
CA ALA A 125 10.63 11.25 1.71
C ALA A 125 9.74 10.02 1.48
N ASP A 126 9.97 9.26 0.41
CA ASP A 126 9.15 8.11 0.05
C ASP A 126 9.49 6.81 0.81
N GLN A 127 10.75 6.64 1.26
CA GLN A 127 11.26 5.33 1.72
C GLN A 127 11.92 5.34 3.11
N ALA A 128 12.26 6.50 3.69
CA ALA A 128 13.00 6.57 4.94
C ALA A 128 12.21 6.14 6.18
N ARG A 129 10.88 6.11 6.11
CA ARG A 129 10.00 5.79 7.24
C ARG A 129 9.42 4.40 7.12
N THR A 130 9.37 3.66 8.22
CA THR A 130 8.70 2.35 8.32
C THR A 130 7.23 2.45 7.89
N ILE A 131 6.52 3.50 8.34
CA ILE A 131 5.17 3.83 7.89
C ILE A 131 5.28 4.98 6.90
N ARG A 132 5.03 4.69 5.62
CA ARG A 132 5.15 5.68 4.54
C ARG A 132 4.18 6.85 4.72
N ILE A 133 4.71 8.06 4.60
CA ILE A 133 3.94 9.31 4.65
C ILE A 133 4.01 9.98 3.27
N PRO A 134 2.89 10.54 2.73
CA PRO A 134 2.89 11.28 1.48
C PRO A 134 3.87 12.48 1.50
N VAL A 135 4.52 12.76 0.37
CA VAL A 135 5.57 13.79 0.25
C VAL A 135 5.09 15.16 0.74
N HIS A 136 3.88 15.60 0.38
CA HIS A 136 3.33 16.89 0.81
C HIS A 136 3.18 17.01 2.32
N MET A 137 2.92 15.89 3.02
CA MET A 137 2.86 15.86 4.48
C MET A 137 4.25 15.99 5.10
N ILE A 138 5.26 15.35 4.49
CA ILE A 138 6.67 15.50 4.92
C ILE A 138 7.16 16.93 4.72
N GLU A 139 6.79 17.58 3.63
CA GLU A 139 7.06 19.00 3.40
C GLU A 139 6.42 19.88 4.49
N THR A 140 5.18 19.57 4.87
CA THR A 140 4.49 20.26 5.96
C THR A 140 5.18 20.04 7.31
N ILE A 141 5.57 18.79 7.63
CA ILE A 141 6.33 18.46 8.84
C ILE A 141 7.67 19.24 8.86
N ASN A 142 8.39 19.26 7.75
CA ASN A 142 9.65 20.00 7.65
C ASN A 142 9.46 21.51 7.82
N LYS A 143 8.35 22.07 7.32
CA LYS A 143 7.99 23.48 7.51
C LYS A 143 7.70 23.77 8.98
N ILE A 144 6.92 22.92 9.65
CA ILE A 144 6.62 23.03 11.09
C ILE A 144 7.91 22.95 11.89
N ASN A 145 8.77 21.95 11.67
CA ASN A 145 10.02 21.76 12.38
C ASN A 145 10.99 22.97 12.22
N ARG A 146 11.01 23.58 11.04
CA ARG A 146 11.82 24.77 10.78
C ARG A 146 11.31 25.97 11.57
N VAL A 147 9.99 26.21 11.55
CA VAL A 147 9.38 27.32 12.29
C VAL A 147 9.47 27.10 13.81
N SER A 148 9.29 25.85 14.26
CA SER A 148 9.46 25.48 15.67
C SER A 148 10.86 25.83 16.18
N ARG A 149 11.93 25.52 15.40
CA ARG A 149 13.30 25.89 15.77
C ARG A 149 13.54 27.40 15.80
N GLN A 150 12.89 28.15 14.89
CA GLN A 150 12.97 29.61 14.89
C GLN A 150 12.30 30.19 16.15
N LEU A 151 11.08 29.76 16.47
CA LEU A 151 10.38 30.20 17.66
C LEU A 151 11.09 29.80 18.95
N LEU A 152 11.72 28.62 19.00
CA LEU A 152 12.55 28.21 20.12
C LEU A 152 13.72 29.17 20.34
N GLN A 153 14.36 29.66 19.26
CA GLN A 153 15.45 30.65 19.37
C GLN A 153 14.94 32.03 19.81
N GLU A 154 13.74 32.43 19.36
CA GLU A 154 13.13 33.72 19.69
C GLU A 154 12.59 33.76 21.12
N MET A 155 11.96 32.68 21.60
CA MET A 155 11.24 32.64 22.89
C MET A 155 12.01 31.92 24.00
N GLY A 156 13.05 31.13 23.67
CA GLY A 156 13.81 30.32 24.65
C GLY A 156 13.05 29.09 25.18
N ARG A 157 11.84 28.79 24.67
CA ARG A 157 11.02 27.62 25.01
C ARG A 157 10.41 27.00 23.76
N GLU A 158 9.96 25.75 23.87
CA GLU A 158 9.22 25.12 22.78
C GLU A 158 7.89 25.84 22.51
N PRO A 159 7.55 26.10 21.23
CA PRO A 159 6.32 26.75 20.86
C PRO A 159 5.11 25.84 21.05
N THR A 160 3.98 26.42 21.44
CA THR A 160 2.70 25.71 21.48
C THR A 160 2.15 25.46 20.07
N PRO A 161 1.25 24.45 19.88
CA PRO A 161 0.60 24.23 18.58
C PRO A 161 -0.18 25.46 18.06
N GLU A 162 -0.69 26.30 18.96
CA GLU A 162 -1.39 27.55 18.66
C GLU A 162 -0.43 28.58 18.05
N GLU A 163 0.71 28.83 18.71
CA GLU A 163 1.77 29.74 18.23
C GLU A 163 2.35 29.28 16.88
N LEU A 164 2.50 27.94 16.69
CA LEU A 164 2.88 27.38 15.41
C LEU A 164 1.81 27.58 14.34
N GLY A 165 0.53 27.47 14.71
CA GLY A 165 -0.62 27.71 13.82
C GLY A 165 -0.66 29.15 13.32
N GLU A 166 -0.51 30.11 14.21
CA GLU A 166 -0.48 31.54 13.86
C GLU A 166 0.68 31.86 12.90
N ARG A 167 1.88 31.36 13.20
CA ARG A 167 3.08 31.64 12.38
C ARG A 167 3.03 30.97 11.00
N LEU A 168 2.34 29.83 10.88
CA LEU A 168 2.20 29.05 9.66
C LEU A 168 0.91 29.32 8.88
N GLU A 169 0.02 30.15 9.41
CA GLU A 169 -1.33 30.39 8.88
C GLU A 169 -2.11 29.07 8.73
N MET A 170 -2.00 28.20 9.75
CA MET A 170 -2.63 26.87 9.78
C MET A 170 -3.52 26.73 11.01
N ASP A 171 -4.62 26.01 10.86
CA ASP A 171 -5.49 25.64 11.98
C ASP A 171 -4.71 24.78 13.01
N GLU A 172 -4.89 25.09 14.29
CA GLU A 172 -4.28 24.40 15.43
C GLU A 172 -4.54 22.90 15.39
N VAL A 173 -5.77 22.47 15.09
CA VAL A 173 -6.17 21.06 14.99
C VAL A 173 -5.35 20.34 13.92
N LYS A 174 -5.06 21.03 12.82
CA LYS A 174 -4.21 20.49 11.74
C LYS A 174 -2.76 20.36 12.19
N VAL A 175 -2.22 21.35 12.91
CA VAL A 175 -0.86 21.30 13.46
C VAL A 175 -0.73 20.13 14.43
N ARG A 176 -1.66 19.96 15.37
CA ARG A 176 -1.68 18.80 16.30
C ARG A 176 -1.73 17.45 15.58
N LYS A 177 -2.56 17.33 14.54
CA LYS A 177 -2.61 16.10 13.72
C LYS A 177 -1.28 15.83 13.03
N VAL A 178 -0.64 16.84 12.43
CA VAL A 178 0.64 16.70 11.75
C VAL A 178 1.75 16.31 12.73
N LEU A 179 1.80 16.90 13.91
CA LEU A 179 2.77 16.55 14.96
C LEU A 179 2.58 15.10 15.44
N LYS A 180 1.34 14.61 15.53
CA LYS A 180 1.06 13.22 15.87
C LYS A 180 1.56 12.24 14.79
N ILE A 181 1.35 12.57 13.51
CA ILE A 181 1.80 11.77 12.36
C ILE A 181 3.33 11.79 12.24
N ALA A 182 3.98 12.89 12.64
CA ALA A 182 5.44 13.06 12.55
C ALA A 182 6.24 12.10 13.44
N LYS A 183 5.63 11.52 14.48
CA LYS A 183 6.29 10.57 15.39
C LYS A 183 6.72 9.30 14.63
N GLU A 184 7.89 8.79 15.00
CA GLU A 184 8.39 7.50 14.48
C GLU A 184 7.98 6.37 15.42
N PRO A 185 7.71 5.15 14.89
CA PRO A 185 7.43 3.98 15.71
C PRO A 185 8.67 3.58 16.52
N ILE A 186 8.44 3.06 17.70
CA ILE A 186 9.48 2.51 18.56
C ILE A 186 9.57 1.01 18.30
N SER A 187 10.77 0.42 18.32
CA SER A 187 10.95 -1.02 18.20
C SER A 187 10.42 -1.76 19.42
N MET A 188 9.74 -2.87 19.20
CA MET A 188 9.30 -3.76 20.27
C MET A 188 10.47 -4.49 20.95
N GLU A 189 11.61 -4.57 20.28
CA GLU A 189 12.85 -5.15 20.81
C GLU A 189 13.68 -4.14 21.66
N THR A 190 13.13 -2.95 21.90
CA THR A 190 13.83 -1.97 22.75
C THR A 190 13.90 -2.50 24.18
N PRO A 191 15.12 -2.64 24.77
CA PRO A 191 15.27 -3.13 26.13
C PRO A 191 14.69 -2.14 27.14
N ILE A 192 14.08 -2.64 28.21
CA ILE A 192 13.53 -1.85 29.30
C ILE A 192 14.25 -2.23 30.60
N GLY A 193 14.88 -1.25 31.25
CA GLY A 193 15.68 -1.43 32.44
C GLY A 193 17.14 -1.73 32.17
N ASP A 194 17.92 -2.05 33.23
CA ASP A 194 19.32 -2.35 33.15
C ASP A 194 19.65 -3.81 32.80
N ASP A 195 18.62 -4.69 32.89
CA ASP A 195 18.69 -6.11 32.54
C ASP A 195 18.26 -6.28 31.07
N GLU A 196 19.14 -6.88 30.24
CA GLU A 196 18.88 -7.09 28.79
C GLU A 196 17.75 -8.12 28.50
N ASP A 197 17.17 -8.74 29.52
CA ASP A 197 16.19 -9.82 29.39
C ASP A 197 14.73 -9.34 29.15
N SER A 198 14.42 -8.04 29.35
CA SER A 198 13.07 -7.50 29.22
C SER A 198 12.98 -6.51 28.06
N HIS A 199 12.06 -6.76 27.15
CA HIS A 199 11.82 -5.92 25.96
C HIS A 199 10.45 -5.25 26.04
N LEU A 200 10.29 -4.12 25.33
CA LEU A 200 9.00 -3.40 25.26
C LEU A 200 7.84 -4.29 24.80
N GLY A 201 8.12 -5.27 23.93
CA GLY A 201 7.12 -6.22 23.44
C GLY A 201 6.50 -7.08 24.53
N ASP A 202 7.24 -7.40 25.58
CA ASP A 202 6.76 -8.26 26.69
C ASP A 202 5.71 -7.57 27.57
N PHE A 203 5.63 -6.24 27.50
CA PHE A 203 4.67 -5.43 28.25
C PHE A 203 3.41 -5.07 27.46
N ILE A 204 3.34 -5.48 26.18
CA ILE A 204 2.17 -5.19 25.33
C ILE A 204 1.20 -6.35 25.42
N GLU A 205 0.03 -6.12 26.02
CA GLU A 205 -1.06 -7.09 26.13
C GLU A 205 -1.71 -7.33 24.76
N ASP A 206 -1.96 -8.60 24.44
CA ASP A 206 -2.74 -8.98 23.26
C ASP A 206 -4.24 -8.78 23.51
N SER A 207 -4.76 -7.67 23.01
CA SER A 207 -6.19 -7.32 23.13
C SER A 207 -7.13 -8.20 22.28
N ASN A 208 -6.60 -9.08 21.40
CA ASN A 208 -7.42 -9.98 20.59
C ASN A 208 -7.72 -11.31 21.29
N ILE A 209 -7.00 -11.62 22.36
CA ILE A 209 -7.24 -12.82 23.16
C ILE A 209 -8.34 -12.51 24.16
N THR A 210 -9.44 -13.29 24.10
CA THR A 210 -10.51 -13.20 25.10
C THR A 210 -9.98 -13.64 26.45
N SER A 211 -10.24 -12.85 27.51
CA SER A 211 -9.87 -13.21 28.88
C SER A 211 -10.43 -14.62 29.22
N PRO A 212 -9.69 -15.48 29.96
CA PRO A 212 -10.21 -16.78 30.38
C PRO A 212 -11.52 -16.68 31.15
N VAL A 213 -11.70 -15.61 31.92
CA VAL A 213 -12.94 -15.34 32.65
C VAL A 213 -14.10 -15.06 31.71
N ASP A 214 -13.88 -14.19 30.69
CA ASP A 214 -14.90 -13.86 29.70
C ASP A 214 -15.24 -15.07 28.82
N ALA A 215 -14.22 -15.87 28.46
CA ALA A 215 -14.44 -17.11 27.71
C ALA A 215 -15.31 -18.12 28.54
N ALA A 216 -15.02 -18.29 29.84
CA ALA A 216 -15.81 -19.15 30.72
C ALA A 216 -17.23 -18.59 30.89
N THR A 217 -17.38 -17.29 31.08
CA THR A 217 -18.69 -16.61 31.17
C THR A 217 -19.52 -16.80 29.92
N SER A 218 -18.87 -16.60 28.72
CA SER A 218 -19.54 -16.81 27.44
C SER A 218 -19.98 -18.25 27.22
N GLU A 219 -19.17 -19.23 27.60
CA GLU A 219 -19.57 -20.65 27.52
C GLU A 219 -20.67 -20.99 28.50
N GLY A 220 -20.60 -20.50 29.74
CA GLY A 220 -21.67 -20.64 30.72
C GLY A 220 -23.00 -20.03 30.27
N LEU A 221 -22.94 -18.84 29.60
CA LEU A 221 -24.13 -18.23 29.01
C LEU A 221 -24.71 -19.07 27.86
N LYS A 222 -23.88 -19.68 27.01
CA LYS A 222 -24.35 -20.59 25.95
C LYS A 222 -25.04 -21.81 26.54
N GLU A 223 -24.46 -22.42 27.59
CA GLU A 223 -25.02 -23.59 28.26
C GLU A 223 -26.37 -23.26 28.94
N ALA A 224 -26.42 -22.16 29.70
CA ALA A 224 -27.67 -21.68 30.31
C ALA A 224 -28.75 -21.36 29.25
N THR A 225 -28.34 -20.78 28.08
CA THR A 225 -29.27 -20.50 26.99
C THR A 225 -29.83 -21.80 26.39
N ARG A 226 -29.01 -22.83 26.19
CA ARG A 226 -29.46 -24.15 25.72
C ARG A 226 -30.46 -24.78 26.68
N GLU A 227 -30.16 -24.79 27.97
CA GLU A 227 -31.01 -25.33 29.01
C GLU A 227 -32.38 -24.63 29.06
N VAL A 228 -32.40 -23.29 28.96
CA VAL A 228 -33.64 -22.52 28.92
C VAL A 228 -34.45 -22.80 27.65
N LEU A 229 -33.79 -23.04 26.52
CA LEU A 229 -34.46 -23.40 25.26
C LEU A 229 -35.06 -24.82 25.29
N GLU A 230 -34.50 -25.76 26.05
CA GLU A 230 -35.04 -27.11 26.23
C GLU A 230 -36.41 -27.12 26.95
N ASN A 231 -36.70 -26.08 27.73
CA ASN A 231 -38.00 -25.89 28.38
C ASN A 231 -39.13 -25.42 27.46
N LEU A 232 -38.84 -25.20 26.15
CA LEU A 232 -39.80 -24.86 25.10
C LEU A 232 -40.22 -26.11 24.33
N THR A 233 -41.30 -25.98 23.54
CA THR A 233 -41.64 -27.05 22.60
C THR A 233 -40.57 -27.11 21.49
N GLU A 234 -40.31 -28.30 20.97
CA GLU A 234 -39.29 -28.53 19.92
C GLU A 234 -39.42 -27.54 18.73
N ARG A 235 -40.65 -27.24 18.33
CA ARG A 235 -40.92 -26.24 17.27
C ARG A 235 -40.54 -24.82 17.68
N GLU A 236 -40.87 -24.39 18.90
CA GLU A 236 -40.59 -23.06 19.42
C GLU A 236 -39.06 -22.88 19.59
N ALA A 237 -38.37 -23.88 20.12
CA ALA A 237 -36.92 -23.89 20.31
C ALA A 237 -36.19 -23.81 18.95
N LYS A 238 -36.60 -24.60 17.95
CA LYS A 238 -35.99 -24.61 16.62
C LYS A 238 -36.18 -23.30 15.87
N VAL A 239 -37.36 -22.68 16.00
CA VAL A 239 -37.64 -21.35 15.41
C VAL A 239 -36.70 -20.30 16.03
N LEU A 240 -36.53 -20.27 17.37
CA LEU A 240 -35.63 -19.33 18.02
C LEU A 240 -34.16 -19.61 17.68
N LYS A 241 -33.71 -20.86 17.64
CA LYS A 241 -32.35 -21.21 17.24
C LYS A 241 -32.01 -20.70 15.85
N MET A 242 -32.92 -20.88 14.91
CA MET A 242 -32.72 -20.38 13.53
C MET A 242 -32.77 -18.86 13.42
N ARG A 243 -33.70 -18.21 14.12
CA ARG A 243 -33.86 -16.76 14.10
C ARG A 243 -32.65 -16.00 14.67
N PHE A 244 -32.07 -16.52 15.74
CA PHE A 244 -30.96 -15.89 16.46
C PHE A 244 -29.61 -16.56 16.19
N GLY A 245 -29.51 -17.52 15.27
CA GLY A 245 -28.27 -18.21 14.93
C GLY A 245 -27.69 -19.04 16.09
N ILE A 246 -28.53 -19.50 17.06
CA ILE A 246 -28.07 -20.29 18.19
C ILE A 246 -27.73 -21.70 17.73
N ASP A 247 -26.47 -22.12 17.94
CA ASP A 247 -25.93 -23.40 17.45
C ASP A 247 -25.89 -23.50 15.90
N MET A 248 -25.97 -22.37 15.17
CA MET A 248 -25.94 -22.30 13.72
C MET A 248 -24.94 -21.24 13.23
N PRO A 249 -24.40 -21.37 12.01
CA PRO A 249 -23.39 -20.43 11.48
C PRO A 249 -23.95 -19.02 11.19
N THR A 250 -25.26 -18.89 10.94
CA THR A 250 -25.93 -17.62 10.57
C THR A 250 -27.34 -17.56 11.17
N ASP A 251 -27.82 -16.34 11.39
CA ASP A 251 -29.23 -16.05 11.66
C ASP A 251 -30.08 -16.11 10.39
N HIS A 252 -31.36 -16.43 10.54
CA HIS A 252 -32.29 -16.57 9.41
C HIS A 252 -33.45 -15.56 9.53
N THR A 253 -33.93 -15.07 8.40
CA THR A 253 -35.10 -14.18 8.35
C THR A 253 -36.39 -14.95 8.62
N LEU A 254 -37.44 -14.24 9.05
CA LEU A 254 -38.77 -14.86 9.28
C LEU A 254 -39.32 -15.58 8.04
N GLU A 255 -38.94 -15.12 6.86
CA GLU A 255 -39.37 -15.71 5.58
C GLU A 255 -38.63 -17.01 5.28
N GLU A 256 -37.33 -17.08 5.54
CA GLU A 256 -36.50 -18.27 5.37
C GLU A 256 -36.93 -19.36 6.34
N VAL A 257 -37.12 -18.99 7.61
CA VAL A 257 -37.65 -19.91 8.61
C VAL A 257 -39.05 -20.40 8.20
N GLY A 258 -39.91 -19.51 7.68
CA GLY A 258 -41.24 -19.88 7.19
C GLY A 258 -41.20 -20.91 6.05
N LYS A 259 -40.29 -20.75 5.10
CA LYS A 259 -40.06 -21.73 4.01
C LYS A 259 -39.63 -23.09 4.53
N GLN A 260 -38.76 -23.12 5.56
CA GLN A 260 -38.25 -24.37 6.11
C GLN A 260 -39.29 -25.16 6.95
N PHE A 261 -40.25 -24.46 7.56
CA PHE A 261 -41.33 -25.06 8.33
C PHE A 261 -42.67 -25.19 7.53
N ASP A 262 -42.68 -24.81 6.30
CA ASP A 262 -43.83 -24.83 5.41
C ASP A 262 -45.03 -24.03 5.96
N VAL A 263 -44.73 -22.83 6.53
CA VAL A 263 -45.71 -21.93 7.14
C VAL A 263 -45.45 -20.48 6.72
N THR A 264 -46.49 -19.65 6.86
CA THR A 264 -46.38 -18.23 6.53
C THR A 264 -45.46 -17.46 7.48
N ARG A 265 -44.85 -16.39 6.98
CA ARG A 265 -44.00 -15.46 7.79
C ARG A 265 -44.70 -15.01 9.06
N GLU A 266 -46.01 -14.68 8.96
CA GLU A 266 -46.77 -14.20 10.11
C GLU A 266 -46.95 -15.30 11.16
N ARG A 267 -47.07 -16.56 10.74
CA ARG A 267 -47.15 -17.68 11.67
C ARG A 267 -45.83 -17.89 12.45
N ILE A 268 -44.70 -17.72 11.79
CA ILE A 268 -43.39 -17.77 12.46
C ILE A 268 -43.27 -16.64 13.49
N ARG A 269 -43.70 -15.41 13.13
CA ARG A 269 -43.70 -14.25 14.04
C ARG A 269 -44.56 -14.51 15.29
N GLN A 270 -45.73 -15.17 15.12
CA GLN A 270 -46.56 -15.54 16.27
C GLN A 270 -45.90 -16.59 17.17
N ILE A 271 -45.22 -17.59 16.56
CA ILE A 271 -44.50 -18.63 17.31
C ILE A 271 -43.34 -17.99 18.09
N GLU A 272 -42.54 -17.14 17.45
CA GLU A 272 -41.44 -16.38 18.05
C GLU A 272 -41.93 -15.54 19.24
N ALA A 273 -42.98 -14.71 19.04
CA ALA A 273 -43.55 -13.88 20.08
C ALA A 273 -44.09 -14.71 21.29
N LYS A 274 -44.69 -15.86 21.01
CA LYS A 274 -45.18 -16.77 22.04
C LYS A 274 -44.02 -17.41 22.80
N ALA A 275 -42.99 -17.85 22.11
CA ALA A 275 -41.79 -18.44 22.71
C ALA A 275 -41.07 -17.43 23.60
N LEU A 276 -40.80 -16.20 23.10
CA LEU A 276 -40.20 -15.13 23.88
C LEU A 276 -41.02 -14.73 25.12
N ARG A 277 -42.36 -14.73 25.00
CA ARG A 277 -43.23 -14.49 26.20
C ARG A 277 -43.07 -15.56 27.24
N LYS A 278 -42.96 -16.84 26.82
CA LYS A 278 -42.69 -17.95 27.77
C LYS A 278 -41.34 -17.83 28.44
N LEU A 279 -40.31 -17.36 27.73
CA LEU A 279 -38.96 -17.17 28.25
C LEU A 279 -38.86 -15.97 29.23
N ARG A 280 -39.68 -14.94 29.03
CA ARG A 280 -39.75 -13.77 29.96
C ARG A 280 -40.32 -14.10 31.35
N HIS A 281 -40.91 -15.28 31.52
CA HIS A 281 -41.43 -15.67 32.86
C HIS A 281 -40.29 -15.75 33.87
N PRO A 282 -40.44 -15.19 35.09
CA PRO A 282 -39.37 -15.12 36.12
C PRO A 282 -38.67 -16.45 36.35
N SER A 283 -39.41 -17.55 36.43
CA SER A 283 -38.87 -18.90 36.69
C SER A 283 -37.89 -19.42 35.61
N ARG A 284 -37.84 -18.75 34.42
CA ARG A 284 -36.96 -19.13 33.31
C ARG A 284 -35.93 -18.06 33.03
N SER A 285 -36.28 -16.79 33.24
CA SER A 285 -35.38 -15.66 32.99
C SER A 285 -34.32 -15.46 34.08
N GLU A 286 -34.59 -16.01 35.32
CA GLU A 286 -33.72 -15.83 36.47
C GLU A 286 -32.33 -16.45 36.25
N HIS A 287 -32.22 -17.58 35.57
CA HIS A 287 -30.95 -18.21 35.19
C HIS A 287 -30.11 -17.39 34.24
N LEU A 288 -30.72 -16.59 33.37
CA LEU A 288 -30.02 -15.72 32.42
C LEU A 288 -29.73 -14.31 32.98
N ARG A 289 -30.42 -13.93 34.08
CA ARG A 289 -30.30 -12.59 34.64
C ARG A 289 -28.94 -12.34 35.29
N SER A 290 -28.34 -13.37 35.89
CA SER A 290 -26.99 -13.29 36.46
C SER A 290 -25.90 -12.93 35.47
N PHE A 291 -26.09 -13.20 34.17
CA PHE A 291 -25.16 -12.86 33.13
C PHE A 291 -25.35 -11.42 32.58
N LEU A 292 -26.51 -10.79 32.80
CA LEU A 292 -26.82 -9.41 32.44
C LEU A 292 -26.37 -8.38 33.47
N GLU A 293 -26.22 -8.79 34.73
CA GLU A 293 -25.84 -7.90 35.85
C GLU A 293 -24.30 -7.76 35.99
N ASN A 294 -23.52 -8.48 35.18
CA ASN A 294 -22.05 -8.44 35.18
C ASN A 294 -21.42 -7.57 34.04
N ASP A 295 -22.24 -6.82 33.33
CA ASP A 295 -21.79 -5.81 32.34
C ASP A 295 -21.87 -4.36 32.99
#